data_386f0aab3bb80c8370c8a1c9b048f5f1
#
_entry.id   386f0aab3bb80c8370c8a1c9b048f5f1
#
_cell.length_a   1.000
_cell.length_b   1.000
_cell.length_c   1.000
_cell.angle_alpha   90.00
_cell.angle_beta   90.00
_cell.angle_gamma   90.00
#
_symmetry.space_group_name_H-M   'P 1'
#
loop_
_entity.id
_entity.type
_entity.pdbx_description
1 polymer ?
#
loop_
_entity_poly.entity_id
_entity_poly.type
_entity_poly.pdbx_seq_one_letter_code
_entity_poly.pdbx_strand_id
1 'polypeptide(L)'
;MEALQKRLEALEQQTEELKHHTRALEAHSHTVERRLRWWRRMAYGLGVLGFLALPLASVTAQVGQSLEQRVEQLEYKLAHVTSGPDDITISGANLRIVNGLGTTNSKNGLGNLIVGYNEHRQGDTLFCGPPPSPSDTRTGSHNVVVGTELNFSSYGGLVVGRCNDIIGALSSVTGGTRNVAQGDFASVSGGSGNTANGTYGSVTGGSNNRANFQAA
;
A
#
# COMPACT_ATOMS: atom_id res chain seq x y z
N MET A 1 34.83 -10.61 3.59
CA MET A 1 35.16 -11.30 2.35
C MET A 1 34.34 -12.58 2.20
N GLU A 2 34.36 -13.48 3.19
CA GLU A 2 33.64 -14.75 3.16
C GLU A 2 32.10 -14.64 2.98
N ALA A 3 31.47 -13.63 3.60
CA ALA A 3 30.03 -13.39 3.47
C ALA A 3 29.60 -12.91 2.06
N LEU A 4 30.46 -12.17 1.38
CA LEU A 4 30.27 -11.74 0.00
C LEU A 4 30.42 -12.91 -0.98
N GLN A 5 31.35 -13.79 -0.71
CA GLN A 5 31.61 -14.98 -1.51
C GLN A 5 30.44 -15.95 -1.45
N LYS A 6 29.89 -16.22 -0.25
CA LYS A 6 28.66 -17.01 -0.07
C LYS A 6 27.44 -16.41 -0.77
N ARG A 7 27.32 -15.09 -0.77
CA ARG A 7 26.23 -14.41 -1.50
C ARG A 7 26.36 -14.54 -3.02
N LEU A 8 27.58 -14.46 -3.53
CA LEU A 8 27.86 -14.64 -4.95
C LEU A 8 27.51 -16.05 -5.40
N GLU A 9 27.96 -17.08 -4.66
CA GLU A 9 27.65 -18.48 -4.92
C GLU A 9 26.14 -18.76 -4.90
N ALA A 10 25.40 -18.16 -3.94
CA ALA A 10 23.95 -18.30 -3.87
C ALA A 10 23.22 -17.65 -5.06
N LEU A 11 23.71 -16.50 -5.54
CA LEU A 11 23.19 -15.82 -6.73
C LEU A 11 23.50 -16.61 -8.02
N GLU A 12 24.67 -17.19 -8.13
CA GLU A 12 25.03 -18.06 -9.25
C GLU A 12 24.14 -19.30 -9.30
N GLN A 13 23.87 -19.93 -8.13
CA GLN A 13 22.97 -21.06 -8.04
C GLN A 13 21.53 -20.70 -8.42
N GLN A 14 21.01 -19.59 -7.94
CA GLN A 14 19.67 -19.08 -8.33
C GLN A 14 19.59 -18.79 -9.84
N THR A 15 20.66 -18.27 -10.42
CA THR A 15 20.72 -17.96 -11.85
C THR A 15 20.68 -19.24 -12.71
N GLU A 16 21.35 -20.30 -12.28
CA GLU A 16 21.30 -21.60 -12.97
C GLU A 16 19.94 -22.30 -12.82
N GLU A 17 19.29 -22.22 -11.65
CA GLU A 17 17.94 -22.71 -11.44
C GLU A 17 16.93 -21.97 -12.35
N LEU A 18 17.03 -20.65 -12.45
CA LEU A 18 16.20 -19.85 -13.34
C LEU A 18 16.41 -20.22 -14.83
N LYS A 19 17.64 -20.42 -15.26
CA LYS A 19 17.95 -20.89 -16.62
C LYS A 19 17.35 -22.27 -16.89
N HIS A 20 17.40 -23.17 -15.92
CA HIS A 20 16.80 -24.49 -16.04
C HIS A 20 15.27 -24.42 -16.18
N HIS A 21 14.62 -23.58 -15.35
CA HIS A 21 13.18 -23.32 -15.44
C HIS A 21 12.77 -22.69 -16.78
N THR A 22 13.55 -21.75 -17.28
CA THR A 22 13.28 -21.10 -18.57
C THR A 22 13.37 -22.10 -19.71
N ARG A 23 14.39 -22.94 -19.74
CA ARG A 23 14.51 -24.03 -20.76
C ARG A 23 13.37 -25.03 -20.68
N ALA A 24 12.90 -25.37 -19.49
CA ALA A 24 11.75 -26.27 -19.31
C ALA A 24 10.44 -25.66 -19.84
N LEU A 25 10.23 -24.35 -19.63
CA LEU A 25 9.09 -23.61 -20.15
C LEU A 25 9.13 -23.50 -21.69
N GLU A 26 10.29 -23.25 -22.26
CA GLU A 26 10.51 -23.23 -23.72
C GLU A 26 10.20 -24.61 -24.34
N ALA A 27 10.70 -25.68 -23.74
CA ALA A 27 10.42 -27.04 -24.21
C ALA A 27 8.91 -27.40 -24.13
N HIS A 28 8.23 -26.91 -23.07
CA HIS A 28 6.78 -27.08 -22.93
C HIS A 28 6.02 -26.28 -23.99
N SER A 29 6.42 -25.04 -24.24
CA SER A 29 5.86 -24.19 -25.31
C SER A 29 5.96 -24.85 -26.68
N HIS A 30 7.13 -25.36 -27.05
CA HIS A 30 7.31 -26.06 -28.30
C HIS A 30 6.45 -27.35 -28.43
N THR A 31 6.15 -27.99 -27.30
CA THR A 31 5.28 -29.18 -27.27
C THR A 31 3.82 -28.79 -27.50
N VAL A 32 3.37 -27.71 -26.89
CA VAL A 32 2.03 -27.15 -27.08
C VAL A 32 1.84 -26.67 -28.52
N GLU A 33 2.81 -25.97 -29.09
CA GLU A 33 2.76 -25.55 -30.50
C GLU A 33 2.72 -26.72 -31.49
N ARG A 34 3.47 -27.81 -31.23
CA ARG A 34 3.42 -29.03 -32.04
C ARG A 34 2.04 -29.67 -32.00
N ARG A 35 1.41 -29.77 -30.82
CA ARG A 35 0.03 -30.26 -30.65
C ARG A 35 -0.97 -29.38 -31.36
N LEU A 36 -0.88 -28.06 -31.26
CA LEU A 36 -1.73 -27.09 -31.95
C LEU A 36 -1.61 -27.21 -33.47
N ARG A 37 -0.38 -27.34 -34.01
CA ARG A 37 -0.16 -27.60 -35.48
C ARG A 37 -0.79 -28.89 -35.91
N TRP A 38 -0.73 -29.97 -35.13
CA TRP A 38 -1.37 -31.25 -35.43
C TRP A 38 -2.89 -31.14 -35.44
N TRP A 39 -3.48 -30.50 -34.42
CA TRP A 39 -4.92 -30.24 -34.36
C TRP A 39 -5.42 -29.34 -35.49
N ARG A 40 -4.68 -28.34 -35.91
CA ARG A 40 -4.97 -27.51 -37.05
C ARG A 40 -5.03 -28.35 -38.35
N ARG A 41 -4.05 -29.24 -38.56
CA ARG A 41 -4.04 -30.13 -39.74
C ARG A 41 -5.22 -31.10 -39.77
N MET A 42 -5.62 -31.63 -38.60
CA MET A 42 -6.80 -32.49 -38.48
C MET A 42 -8.11 -31.71 -38.72
N ALA A 43 -8.25 -30.49 -38.24
CA ALA A 43 -9.41 -29.64 -38.49
C ALA A 43 -9.56 -29.24 -39.96
N TYR A 44 -8.46 -28.99 -40.67
CA TYR A 44 -8.47 -28.72 -42.10
C TYR A 44 -8.89 -29.96 -42.93
N GLY A 45 -8.58 -31.17 -42.46
CA GLY A 45 -8.95 -32.43 -43.09
C GLY A 45 -10.43 -32.80 -42.93
N LEU A 46 -11.13 -32.26 -41.93
CA LEU A 46 -12.52 -32.61 -41.62
C LEU A 46 -13.56 -31.57 -42.05
N GLY A 47 -13.17 -30.54 -42.81
CA GLY A 47 -14.12 -29.56 -43.37
C GLY A 47 -14.87 -28.69 -42.34
N VAL A 48 -14.44 -28.65 -41.09
CA VAL A 48 -15.06 -27.84 -40.02
C VAL A 48 -14.37 -26.46 -39.97
N LEU A 49 -14.58 -25.64 -40.98
CA LEU A 49 -13.91 -24.37 -41.21
C LEU A 49 -14.79 -23.16 -40.88
N GLY A 50 -15.50 -23.13 -39.80
CA GLY A 50 -16.31 -21.94 -39.55
C GLY A 50 -16.40 -21.46 -38.10
N PHE A 51 -16.25 -22.33 -37.13
CA PHE A 51 -16.66 -21.98 -35.75
C PHE A 51 -15.58 -21.95 -34.68
N LEU A 52 -14.33 -22.33 -34.97
CA LEU A 52 -13.27 -22.39 -33.94
C LEU A 52 -12.11 -21.41 -34.15
N ALA A 53 -12.12 -20.56 -35.14
CA ALA A 53 -11.03 -19.63 -35.41
C ALA A 53 -11.13 -18.32 -34.61
N LEU A 54 -12.31 -17.88 -34.23
CA LEU A 54 -12.52 -16.60 -33.55
C LEU A 54 -12.17 -16.59 -32.07
N PRO A 55 -12.42 -17.63 -31.22
CA PRO A 55 -12.03 -17.59 -29.85
C PRO A 55 -10.52 -17.86 -29.59
N LEU A 56 -9.84 -18.57 -30.51
CA LEU A 56 -8.41 -18.88 -30.36
C LEU A 56 -7.49 -17.68 -30.67
N ALA A 57 -7.89 -16.83 -31.62
CA ALA A 57 -7.14 -15.62 -31.94
C ALA A 57 -7.22 -14.59 -30.79
N SER A 58 -8.33 -14.52 -30.08
CA SER A 58 -8.49 -13.62 -28.92
C SER A 58 -7.77 -14.13 -27.67
N VAL A 59 -7.65 -15.44 -27.48
CA VAL A 59 -6.92 -16.04 -26.36
C VAL A 59 -5.40 -15.97 -26.59
N THR A 60 -4.92 -16.11 -27.82
CA THR A 60 -3.48 -15.96 -28.11
C THR A 60 -3.02 -14.49 -28.04
N ALA A 61 -3.89 -13.53 -28.26
CA ALA A 61 -3.56 -12.11 -28.08
C ALA A 61 -3.39 -11.70 -26.59
N GLN A 62 -3.94 -12.45 -25.66
CA GLN A 62 -3.80 -12.20 -24.22
C GLN A 62 -2.62 -12.93 -23.55
N VAL A 63 -2.02 -13.92 -24.20
CA VAL A 63 -0.94 -14.74 -23.61
C VAL A 63 0.46 -14.38 -24.16
N GLY A 64 0.56 -13.42 -25.05
CA GLY A 64 1.75 -13.24 -25.88
C GLY A 64 2.50 -11.91 -25.75
N GLN A 65 2.46 -11.22 -24.63
CA GLN A 65 3.47 -10.18 -24.43
C GLN A 65 4.81 -10.86 -24.13
N SER A 66 5.82 -10.60 -24.99
CA SER A 66 7.17 -11.06 -24.76
C SER A 66 7.68 -10.49 -23.43
N LEU A 67 8.64 -11.15 -22.80
CA LEU A 67 9.27 -10.64 -21.57
C LEU A 67 9.79 -9.22 -21.80
N GLU A 68 10.34 -8.93 -22.95
CA GLU A 68 10.82 -7.60 -23.38
C GLU A 68 9.70 -6.55 -23.36
N GLN A 69 8.54 -6.83 -23.92
CA GLN A 69 7.38 -5.92 -23.88
C GLN A 69 6.87 -5.67 -22.46
N ARG A 70 6.93 -6.68 -21.58
CA ARG A 70 6.56 -6.52 -20.17
C ARG A 70 7.59 -5.68 -19.41
N VAL A 71 8.87 -5.85 -19.71
CA VAL A 71 9.95 -5.03 -19.11
C VAL A 71 9.81 -3.59 -19.56
N GLU A 72 9.66 -3.32 -20.85
CA GLU A 72 9.44 -1.97 -21.40
C GLU A 72 8.23 -1.27 -20.76
N GLN A 73 7.11 -2.00 -20.58
CA GLN A 73 5.94 -1.46 -19.87
C GLN A 73 6.22 -1.14 -18.40
N LEU A 74 7.01 -1.95 -17.72
CA LEU A 74 7.40 -1.70 -16.33
C LEU A 74 8.34 -0.49 -16.24
N GLU A 75 9.30 -0.38 -17.11
CA GLU A 75 10.21 0.77 -17.20
C GLU A 75 9.44 2.06 -17.47
N TYR A 76 8.49 2.06 -18.40
CA TYR A 76 7.62 3.21 -18.65
C TYR A 76 6.78 3.59 -17.41
N LYS A 77 6.19 2.62 -16.70
CA LYS A 77 5.42 2.88 -15.48
C LYS A 77 6.26 3.39 -14.33
N LEU A 78 7.54 3.05 -14.30
CA LEU A 78 8.50 3.44 -13.28
C LEU A 78 9.41 4.60 -13.72
N ALA A 79 9.16 5.23 -14.85
CA ALA A 79 10.01 6.29 -15.41
C ALA A 79 10.26 7.49 -14.46
N HIS A 80 9.35 7.69 -13.50
CA HIS A 80 9.46 8.73 -12.46
C HIS A 80 10.08 8.23 -11.15
N VAL A 81 10.43 6.95 -11.05
CA VAL A 81 10.95 6.32 -9.83
C VAL A 81 12.38 5.89 -10.05
N THR A 82 13.28 6.41 -9.25
CA THR A 82 14.68 5.99 -9.20
C THR A 82 15.03 5.51 -7.81
N SER A 83 15.94 4.53 -7.70
CA SER A 83 16.43 4.03 -6.43
C SER A 83 17.93 4.24 -6.31
N GLY A 84 18.38 4.81 -5.19
CA GLY A 84 19.75 4.79 -4.71
C GLY A 84 19.99 3.60 -3.77
N PRO A 85 21.18 3.52 -3.15
CA PRO A 85 21.49 2.45 -2.18
C PRO A 85 20.53 2.48 -0.96
N ASP A 86 20.12 3.67 -0.54
CA ASP A 86 19.38 3.89 0.71
C ASP A 86 18.09 4.72 0.51
N ASP A 87 17.75 5.09 -0.73
CA ASP A 87 16.58 5.92 -1.03
C ASP A 87 15.79 5.48 -2.27
N ILE A 88 14.55 5.94 -2.33
CA ILE A 88 13.69 5.89 -3.52
C ILE A 88 13.26 7.31 -3.82
N THR A 89 13.60 7.80 -5.01
CA THR A 89 13.24 9.14 -5.46
C THR A 89 12.11 9.07 -6.49
N ILE A 90 11.05 9.87 -6.27
CA ILE A 90 9.99 10.13 -7.26
C ILE A 90 10.21 11.53 -7.82
N SER A 91 10.54 11.64 -9.10
CA SER A 91 10.88 12.92 -9.76
C SER A 91 9.92 13.24 -10.90
N GLY A 92 9.42 14.50 -10.93
CA GLY A 92 8.51 14.96 -11.98
C GLY A 92 7.11 14.31 -11.95
N ALA A 93 6.72 13.72 -10.82
CA ALA A 93 5.40 13.11 -10.61
C ALA A 93 4.89 13.31 -9.19
N ASN A 94 3.58 13.17 -9.01
CA ASN A 94 2.95 13.18 -7.70
C ASN A 94 2.78 11.75 -7.18
N LEU A 95 3.08 11.52 -5.89
CA LEU A 95 2.69 10.30 -5.19
C LEU A 95 1.23 10.40 -4.76
N ARG A 96 0.37 9.59 -5.36
CA ARG A 96 -1.04 9.49 -4.98
C ARG A 96 -1.30 8.18 -4.24
N ILE A 97 -1.68 8.28 -2.97
CA ILE A 97 -2.01 7.14 -2.12
C ILE A 97 -3.52 7.15 -1.90
N VAL A 98 -4.23 6.11 -2.37
CA VAL A 98 -5.69 6.04 -2.35
C VAL A 98 -6.17 4.69 -1.82
N ASN A 99 -7.36 4.66 -1.26
CA ASN A 99 -7.97 3.45 -0.70
C ASN A 99 -8.73 2.58 -1.72
N GLY A 100 -8.79 3.00 -2.99
CA GLY A 100 -9.44 2.26 -4.07
C GLY A 100 -10.96 2.43 -4.16
N LEU A 101 -11.60 3.21 -3.27
CA LEU A 101 -13.06 3.41 -3.26
C LEU A 101 -13.53 4.63 -4.06
N GLY A 102 -12.63 5.35 -4.72
CA GLY A 102 -12.95 6.43 -5.66
C GLY A 102 -13.24 7.80 -5.03
N THR A 103 -13.39 7.91 -3.70
CA THR A 103 -13.64 9.19 -3.01
C THR A 103 -12.79 9.33 -1.76
N THR A 104 -12.36 10.56 -1.44
CA THR A 104 -11.51 10.85 -0.27
C THR A 104 -12.26 10.64 1.05
N ASN A 105 -13.57 10.86 1.08
CA ASN A 105 -14.40 10.69 2.28
C ASN A 105 -14.83 9.24 2.55
N SER A 106 -14.23 8.27 1.87
CA SER A 106 -14.47 6.85 2.10
C SER A 106 -13.41 6.23 3.01
N LYS A 107 -13.77 5.15 3.71
CA LYS A 107 -12.91 4.48 4.68
C LYS A 107 -12.92 2.96 4.51
N ASN A 108 -11.74 2.35 4.50
CA ASN A 108 -11.54 0.90 4.52
C ASN A 108 -10.20 0.50 5.18
N GLY A 109 -9.56 1.42 5.90
CA GLY A 109 -8.26 1.19 6.53
C GLY A 109 -7.05 1.33 5.59
N LEU A 110 -7.27 1.58 4.31
CA LEU A 110 -6.22 1.65 3.28
C LEU A 110 -6.00 3.09 2.79
N GLY A 111 -4.97 3.29 1.97
CA GLY A 111 -4.66 4.60 1.38
C GLY A 111 -4.03 5.58 2.36
N ASN A 112 -3.37 5.11 3.40
CA ASN A 112 -2.65 5.93 4.37
C ASN A 112 -1.15 5.98 4.04
N LEU A 113 -0.48 7.10 4.35
CA LEU A 113 0.97 7.20 4.39
C LEU A 113 1.43 6.96 5.82
N ILE A 114 2.09 5.84 6.08
CA ILE A 114 2.59 5.46 7.41
C ILE A 114 4.11 5.55 7.41
N VAL A 115 4.66 6.37 8.31
CA VAL A 115 6.10 6.51 8.52
C VAL A 115 6.44 5.97 9.90
N GLY A 116 7.17 4.87 9.94
CA GLY A 116 7.42 4.05 11.12
C GLY A 116 6.57 2.77 11.11
N TYR A 117 6.74 1.95 12.12
CA TYR A 117 6.01 0.68 12.22
C TYR A 117 4.57 0.85 12.75
N ASN A 118 4.29 1.98 13.40
CA ASN A 118 3.04 2.27 14.07
C ASN A 118 2.54 1.05 14.88
N GLU A 119 3.34 0.60 15.84
CA GLU A 119 3.11 -0.57 16.66
C GLU A 119 1.73 -0.54 17.32
N HIS A 120 1.17 -1.71 17.55
CA HIS A 120 -0.11 -1.84 18.23
C HIS A 120 -0.01 -1.42 19.69
N ARG A 121 -1.05 -0.76 20.21
CA ARG A 121 -1.19 -0.50 21.64
C ARG A 121 -1.31 -1.82 22.38
N GLN A 122 -0.32 -2.18 23.17
CA GLN A 122 -0.26 -3.48 23.86
C GLN A 122 -1.06 -3.52 25.18
N GLY A 123 -2.11 -2.73 25.32
CA GLY A 123 -2.90 -2.70 26.55
C GLY A 123 -2.13 -2.18 27.78
N ASP A 124 -0.93 -1.66 27.57
CA ASP A 124 -0.10 -1.08 28.62
C ASP A 124 -0.68 0.28 29.04
N THR A 125 -1.40 0.25 30.13
CA THR A 125 -1.99 1.44 30.76
C THR A 125 -0.96 2.48 31.19
N LEU A 126 0.32 2.10 31.25
CA LEU A 126 1.40 3.01 31.68
C LEU A 126 1.74 4.05 30.60
N PHE A 127 1.62 3.72 29.33
CA PHE A 127 2.08 4.60 28.26
C PHE A 127 0.95 5.28 27.47
N CYS A 128 -0.13 4.58 27.12
CA CYS A 128 -1.25 5.17 26.37
C CYS A 128 -2.46 5.54 27.23
N GLY A 129 -2.41 5.29 28.55
CA GLY A 129 -3.49 5.58 29.50
C GLY A 129 -4.52 4.46 29.62
N PRO A 130 -5.36 4.48 30.70
CA PRO A 130 -6.40 3.50 30.87
C PRO A 130 -7.52 3.67 29.84
N PRO A 131 -8.33 2.63 29.58
CA PRO A 131 -9.55 2.75 28.79
C PRO A 131 -10.41 3.93 29.30
N PRO A 132 -11.04 4.73 28.45
CA PRO A 132 -11.59 4.26 27.18
C PRO A 132 -10.79 4.68 25.93
N SER A 133 -9.48 4.60 25.92
CA SER A 133 -8.81 4.63 24.65
C SER A 133 -9.13 3.28 23.97
N PRO A 134 -9.97 3.24 22.94
CA PRO A 134 -10.34 1.97 22.35
C PRO A 134 -9.09 1.28 21.81
N SER A 135 -9.06 -0.04 22.02
CA SER A 135 -8.17 -0.94 21.30
C SER A 135 -7.95 -0.47 19.86
N ASP A 136 -6.70 -0.44 19.42
CA ASP A 136 -6.22 -0.13 18.08
C ASP A 136 -7.29 0.09 17.00
N THR A 137 -7.68 1.34 16.79
CA THR A 137 -8.66 1.69 15.77
C THR A 137 -7.94 2.33 14.59
N ARG A 138 -7.72 1.54 13.53
CA ARG A 138 -6.98 1.95 12.33
C ARG A 138 -7.81 1.75 11.07
N THR A 139 -9.10 2.08 11.18
CA THR A 139 -10.08 1.91 10.09
C THR A 139 -10.15 3.09 9.13
N GLY A 140 -9.45 4.19 9.46
CA GLY A 140 -9.43 5.40 8.67
C GLY A 140 -8.59 5.28 7.39
N SER A 141 -8.84 6.16 6.44
CA SER A 141 -8.19 6.20 5.13
C SER A 141 -7.66 7.59 4.81
N HIS A 142 -6.68 7.66 3.89
CA HIS A 142 -6.09 8.91 3.40
C HIS A 142 -5.48 9.78 4.52
N ASN A 143 -4.94 9.14 5.56
CA ASN A 143 -4.26 9.83 6.66
C ASN A 143 -2.74 9.80 6.48
N VAL A 144 -2.07 10.77 7.09
CA VAL A 144 -0.61 10.74 7.29
C VAL A 144 -0.36 10.37 8.76
N VAL A 145 0.37 9.28 8.97
CA VAL A 145 0.60 8.65 10.28
C VAL A 145 2.11 8.57 10.51
N VAL A 146 2.62 9.25 11.53
CA VAL A 146 4.07 9.31 11.81
C VAL A 146 4.32 9.04 13.28
N GLY A 147 4.87 7.87 13.60
CA GLY A 147 5.20 7.51 15.00
C GLY A 147 4.69 6.14 15.39
N THR A 148 4.31 5.99 16.67
CA THR A 148 4.00 4.69 17.27
C THR A 148 2.70 4.72 18.09
N GLU A 149 1.98 3.60 18.12
CA GLU A 149 0.75 3.40 18.90
C GLU A 149 -0.35 4.42 18.57
N LEU A 150 -0.42 4.86 17.31
CA LEU A 150 -1.35 5.88 16.82
C LEU A 150 -2.64 5.24 16.31
N ASN A 151 -3.77 5.89 16.59
CA ASN A 151 -5.09 5.53 16.09
C ASN A 151 -5.63 6.55 15.09
N PHE A 152 -6.34 6.05 14.09
CA PHE A 152 -7.02 6.85 13.07
C PHE A 152 -8.28 6.14 12.61
N SER A 153 -9.44 6.71 12.90
CA SER A 153 -10.73 6.08 12.59
C SER A 153 -11.52 6.80 11.51
N SER A 154 -11.06 7.97 11.07
CA SER A 154 -11.68 8.74 10.01
C SER A 154 -10.73 8.96 8.83
N TYR A 155 -10.95 9.97 8.00
CA TYR A 155 -10.20 10.20 6.77
C TYR A 155 -9.57 11.60 6.70
N GLY A 156 -8.49 11.69 5.90
CA GLY A 156 -7.86 12.95 5.54
C GLY A 156 -7.14 13.66 6.68
N GLY A 157 -6.78 12.93 7.73
CA GLY A 157 -6.16 13.47 8.94
C GLY A 157 -4.64 13.39 8.96
N LEU A 158 -4.05 14.02 9.95
CA LEU A 158 -2.62 13.95 10.27
C LEU A 158 -2.46 13.53 11.73
N VAL A 159 -1.76 12.43 12.00
CA VAL A 159 -1.45 12.01 13.38
C VAL A 159 0.05 11.74 13.53
N VAL A 160 0.67 12.46 14.46
CA VAL A 160 2.11 12.41 14.72
C VAL A 160 2.37 12.19 16.20
N GLY A 161 3.41 11.46 16.56
CA GLY A 161 3.88 11.27 17.92
C GLY A 161 3.58 9.88 18.48
N ARG A 162 3.10 9.80 19.73
CA ARG A 162 2.84 8.53 20.40
C ARG A 162 1.48 8.49 21.09
N CYS A 163 0.76 7.39 20.99
CA CYS A 163 -0.54 7.20 21.64
C CYS A 163 -1.57 8.29 21.32
N ASN A 164 -1.45 8.96 20.19
CA ASN A 164 -2.39 9.99 19.77
C ASN A 164 -3.53 9.39 18.94
N ASP A 165 -4.70 10.03 19.00
CA ASP A 165 -5.92 9.59 18.32
C ASP A 165 -6.47 10.70 17.42
N ILE A 166 -6.76 10.37 16.16
CA ILE A 166 -7.61 11.18 15.29
C ILE A 166 -8.89 10.41 15.01
N ILE A 167 -10.03 10.97 15.45
CA ILE A 167 -11.35 10.35 15.38
C ILE A 167 -12.24 11.09 14.39
N GLY A 168 -12.20 12.41 14.42
CA GLY A 168 -12.96 13.25 13.50
C GLY A 168 -12.40 13.24 12.08
N ALA A 169 -13.25 13.54 11.11
CA ALA A 169 -12.84 13.72 9.73
C ALA A 169 -11.96 14.98 9.58
N LEU A 170 -10.90 14.89 8.78
CA LEU A 170 -10.00 16.00 8.50
C LEU A 170 -9.38 16.63 9.77
N SER A 171 -9.26 15.82 10.84
CA SER A 171 -8.72 16.25 12.12
C SER A 171 -7.20 16.01 12.19
N SER A 172 -6.51 16.70 13.10
CA SER A 172 -5.06 16.59 13.20
C SER A 172 -4.53 16.59 14.65
N VAL A 173 -3.51 15.77 14.88
CA VAL A 173 -2.61 15.84 16.02
C VAL A 173 -1.19 15.90 15.50
N THR A 174 -0.51 17.05 15.65
CA THR A 174 0.78 17.27 15.00
C THR A 174 1.99 16.88 15.87
N GLY A 175 1.75 16.38 17.09
CA GLY A 175 2.82 15.88 17.95
C GLY A 175 2.37 15.52 19.36
N GLY A 176 3.35 15.22 20.21
CA GLY A 176 3.11 14.90 21.62
C GLY A 176 2.60 13.48 21.89
N THR A 177 1.92 13.32 23.03
CA THR A 177 1.47 12.00 23.48
C THR A 177 0.07 12.05 24.09
N ARG A 178 -0.74 11.00 23.85
CA ARG A 178 -2.09 10.86 24.42
C ARG A 178 -3.04 12.01 24.09
N ASN A 179 -2.84 12.67 22.96
CA ASN A 179 -3.74 13.72 22.50
C ASN A 179 -4.83 13.12 21.62
N VAL A 180 -6.02 13.71 21.68
CA VAL A 180 -7.21 13.24 20.95
C VAL A 180 -7.83 14.40 20.17
N ALA A 181 -7.90 14.27 18.85
CA ALA A 181 -8.70 15.13 17.98
C ALA A 181 -9.99 14.38 17.61
N GLN A 182 -11.07 14.65 18.36
CA GLN A 182 -12.33 13.90 18.28
C GLN A 182 -13.32 14.55 17.33
N GLY A 183 -13.43 15.86 17.32
CA GLY A 183 -14.35 16.57 16.43
C GLY A 183 -13.85 16.59 15.00
N ASP A 184 -14.78 16.74 14.04
CA ASP A 184 -14.41 17.00 12.66
C ASP A 184 -13.67 18.33 12.54
N PHE A 185 -12.62 18.37 11.73
CA PHE A 185 -11.71 19.52 11.58
C PHE A 185 -11.01 19.94 12.90
N ALA A 186 -11.04 19.10 13.94
CA ALA A 186 -10.38 19.41 15.20
C ALA A 186 -8.86 19.32 15.09
N SER A 187 -8.16 20.12 15.90
CA SER A 187 -6.70 20.22 15.87
C SER A 187 -6.10 20.20 17.27
N VAL A 188 -5.05 19.40 17.47
CA VAL A 188 -4.16 19.46 18.63
C VAL A 188 -2.73 19.61 18.14
N SER A 189 -2.07 20.73 18.46
CA SER A 189 -0.69 20.97 18.00
C SER A 189 0.37 20.20 18.80
N GLY A 190 0.04 19.68 19.97
CA GLY A 190 1.00 18.88 20.75
C GLY A 190 0.70 18.84 22.24
N GLY A 191 1.75 18.56 23.04
CA GLY A 191 1.62 18.40 24.48
C GLY A 191 1.21 17.00 24.91
N SER A 192 0.53 16.86 26.05
CA SER A 192 0.16 15.56 26.60
C SER A 192 -1.28 15.53 27.12
N GLY A 193 -2.05 14.54 26.68
CA GLY A 193 -3.40 14.32 27.21
C GLY A 193 -4.43 15.38 26.81
N ASN A 194 -4.17 16.17 25.77
CA ASN A 194 -5.09 17.21 25.32
C ASN A 194 -6.21 16.61 24.45
N THR A 195 -7.40 17.18 24.53
CA THR A 195 -8.56 16.71 23.78
C THR A 195 -9.28 17.85 23.09
N ALA A 196 -9.43 17.78 21.78
CA ALA A 196 -10.26 18.67 20.99
C ALA A 196 -11.56 17.93 20.60
N ASN A 197 -12.62 18.10 21.40
CA ASN A 197 -13.90 17.39 21.24
C ASN A 197 -14.83 18.05 20.23
N GLY A 198 -14.83 19.37 20.19
CA GLY A 198 -15.75 20.12 19.33
C GLY A 198 -15.35 20.06 17.88
N THR A 199 -16.33 20.14 16.97
CA THR A 199 -16.08 20.45 15.57
C THR A 199 -15.34 21.78 15.48
N TYR A 200 -14.24 21.82 14.70
CA TYR A 200 -13.29 22.95 14.67
C TYR A 200 -12.58 23.26 16.01
N GLY A 201 -12.69 22.37 17.02
CA GLY A 201 -12.01 22.53 18.29
C GLY A 201 -10.49 22.58 18.11
N SER A 202 -9.81 23.50 18.81
CA SER A 202 -8.37 23.65 18.71
C SER A 202 -7.70 23.73 20.09
N VAL A 203 -6.64 22.93 20.28
CA VAL A 203 -5.76 23.00 21.45
C VAL A 203 -4.32 23.17 20.95
N THR A 204 -3.69 24.32 21.29
CA THR A 204 -2.34 24.63 20.82
C THR A 204 -1.23 23.91 21.60
N GLY A 205 -1.52 23.31 22.76
CA GLY A 205 -0.52 22.56 23.52
C GLY A 205 -0.80 22.52 25.03
N GLY A 206 0.23 22.18 25.82
CA GLY A 206 0.11 22.01 27.26
C GLY A 206 -0.28 20.59 27.65
N SER A 207 -0.87 20.45 28.85
CA SER A 207 -1.26 19.14 29.36
C SER A 207 -2.70 19.13 29.86
N ASN A 208 -3.45 18.09 29.48
CA ASN A 208 -4.83 17.81 29.89
C ASN A 208 -5.84 18.95 29.58
N ASN A 209 -5.58 19.74 28.55
CA ASN A 209 -6.51 20.79 28.09
C ASN A 209 -7.62 20.18 27.25
N ARG A 210 -8.81 20.81 27.31
CA ARG A 210 -9.98 20.39 26.55
C ARG A 210 -10.60 21.57 25.79
N ALA A 211 -10.83 21.38 24.51
CA ALA A 211 -11.62 22.27 23.69
C ALA A 211 -12.98 21.59 23.39
N ASN A 212 -14.03 21.99 24.14
CA ASN A 212 -15.35 21.36 24.06
C ASN A 212 -16.35 22.20 23.25
N PHE A 213 -15.89 23.14 22.45
CA PHE A 213 -16.78 24.06 21.74
C PHE A 213 -17.61 23.29 20.69
N GLN A 214 -18.92 23.26 20.86
CA GLN A 214 -19.88 23.08 19.78
C GLN A 214 -20.30 24.47 19.38
N ALA A 215 -20.10 24.84 18.13
CA ALA A 215 -20.73 26.05 17.58
C ALA A 215 -22.24 25.89 17.74
N ALA A 216 -22.89 26.85 18.36
CA ALA A 216 -24.34 26.93 18.48
C ALA A 216 -24.97 27.26 17.13
#